data_048940ca52dec87d243264e9ba32be74
#
_entry.id   048940ca52dec87d243264e9ba32be74
#
_cell.length_a   1.000
_cell.length_b   1.000
_cell.length_c   1.000
_cell.angle_alpha   90.00
_cell.angle_beta   90.00
_cell.angle_gamma   90.00
#
_symmetry.space_group_name_H-M   'P 1'
#
loop_
_entity.id
_entity.type
_entity.pdbx_description
1 polymer ?
#
loop_
_entity_poly.entity_id
_entity_poly.type
_entity_poly.pdbx_seq_one_letter_code
_entity_poly.pdbx_strand_id
1 'polypeptide(L)'
;QGLNQKTCLNQRPVVEEEARVTPRPVSFAAKMASAGAPASPASRAAMRAAEPSFSRDEFAAATAVQAQGEALGELFAYAVETPVSVGRGQTAMALILSAHLSYEKSLLYNGEQLAKHPVATLRFQNASSLALERGPITVLEAGTYVGEAMLPFTPVGGDVAVPYAVELGVTVRESQGRKRMLHELRLDGAYLVFEEWEVHWRTYQVSNRTDTSVGLLIEHPRSAEFTLFDSPTPEERTESHLRFAVTVSQGEETPLKVQDRRLVRRREEITDQSYQQLRRYAQGGLLDQATLNRLAKLLTLWDTLHDYEAKLEDLEAQREKHYRAQEQIRANLEALSQSGKEGALRNRYVDQLAEREEALQALAEEEMQLKANIERVKQDIAARLDVIAA
;
A
#
# COMPACT_ATOMS: atom_id res chain seq x y z
N GLN A 1 31.67 -24.75 41.50
CA GLN A 1 30.81 -23.58 41.80
C GLN A 1 30.72 -22.76 40.55
N GLY A 2 29.48 -22.55 40.05
CA GLY A 2 29.23 -21.59 38.98
C GLY A 2 28.59 -22.21 37.72
N LEU A 3 27.32 -22.61 37.82
CA LEU A 3 26.41 -22.89 36.71
C LEU A 3 26.20 -21.61 35.86
N ASN A 4 26.40 -21.73 34.56
CA ASN A 4 25.91 -20.74 33.61
C ASN A 4 25.02 -21.42 32.56
N GLN A 5 23.73 -21.26 32.75
CA GLN A 5 22.68 -21.66 31.80
C GLN A 5 22.68 -20.69 30.61
N LYS A 6 22.96 -21.20 29.42
CA LYS A 6 22.67 -20.49 28.17
C LYS A 6 21.22 -20.79 27.77
N THR A 7 20.38 -19.80 27.93
CA THR A 7 19.01 -19.80 27.41
C THR A 7 19.04 -19.46 25.92
N CYS A 8 18.78 -20.42 25.08
CA CYS A 8 18.54 -20.21 23.66
C CYS A 8 17.11 -19.66 23.51
N LEU A 9 16.97 -18.39 23.16
CA LEU A 9 15.74 -17.79 22.73
C LEU A 9 15.54 -18.07 21.23
N ASN A 10 14.64 -18.99 20.98
CA ASN A 10 14.14 -19.31 19.65
C ASN A 10 13.08 -18.27 19.28
N GLN A 11 13.44 -17.23 18.53
CA GLN A 11 12.48 -16.26 18.03
C GLN A 11 11.90 -16.78 16.72
N ARG A 12 10.66 -17.29 16.80
CA ARG A 12 9.78 -17.47 15.64
C ARG A 12 9.32 -16.10 15.15
N PRO A 13 9.18 -15.88 13.84
CA PRO A 13 8.58 -14.65 13.33
C PRO A 13 7.12 -14.60 13.74
N VAL A 14 6.77 -13.56 14.46
CA VAL A 14 5.39 -13.23 14.79
C VAL A 14 4.75 -12.69 13.51
N VAL A 15 3.78 -13.42 12.99
CA VAL A 15 2.85 -12.90 11.99
C VAL A 15 1.93 -11.95 12.73
N GLU A 16 2.09 -10.64 12.50
CA GLU A 16 1.14 -9.65 12.98
C GLU A 16 -0.19 -9.83 12.24
N GLU A 17 -1.16 -10.34 12.96
CA GLU A 17 -2.55 -10.40 12.59
C GLU A 17 -3.13 -8.97 12.61
N GLU A 18 -3.55 -8.47 11.45
CA GLU A 18 -4.19 -7.16 11.34
C GLU A 18 -5.43 -7.09 12.25
N ALA A 19 -5.32 -6.35 13.34
CA ALA A 19 -6.44 -6.02 14.19
C ALA A 19 -7.45 -5.15 13.41
N ARG A 20 -8.55 -5.74 12.98
CA ARG A 20 -9.73 -5.03 12.50
C ARG A 20 -10.27 -4.15 13.61
N VAL A 21 -9.98 -2.86 13.54
CA VAL A 21 -10.63 -1.84 14.36
C VAL A 21 -12.05 -1.63 13.82
N THR A 22 -13.02 -2.26 14.45
CA THR A 22 -14.43 -1.91 14.25
C THR A 22 -14.70 -0.58 14.98
N PRO A 23 -15.23 0.45 14.30
CA PRO A 23 -15.61 1.68 14.98
C PRO A 23 -16.83 1.39 15.89
N ARG A 24 -16.67 1.62 17.19
CA ARG A 24 -17.79 1.64 18.14
C ARG A 24 -18.72 2.80 17.80
N PRO A 25 -20.02 2.57 17.71
CA PRO A 25 -20.98 3.68 17.58
C PRO A 25 -21.02 4.46 18.89
N VAL A 26 -20.68 5.75 18.83
CA VAL A 26 -20.90 6.68 19.94
C VAL A 26 -22.37 7.02 19.94
N SER A 27 -23.12 6.46 20.88
CA SER A 27 -24.50 6.83 21.09
C SER A 27 -24.55 8.15 21.84
N PHE A 28 -24.89 9.22 21.17
CA PHE A 28 -25.32 10.45 21.80
C PHE A 28 -26.76 10.25 22.31
N ALA A 29 -26.89 9.89 23.57
CA ALA A 29 -28.16 9.93 24.27
C ALA A 29 -28.49 11.40 24.56
N ALA A 30 -29.28 12.02 23.71
CA ALA A 30 -29.91 13.29 24.03
C ALA A 30 -30.99 13.04 25.10
N LYS A 31 -30.74 13.59 26.27
CA LYS A 31 -31.64 13.63 27.38
C LYS A 31 -32.82 14.55 27.02
N MET A 32 -33.90 13.99 26.54
CA MET A 32 -35.14 14.74 26.35
C MET A 32 -35.78 15.03 27.70
N ALA A 33 -35.77 16.28 28.11
CA ALA A 33 -36.63 16.77 29.17
C ALA A 33 -38.07 16.89 28.63
N SER A 34 -38.95 16.16 29.26
CA SER A 34 -40.41 16.26 29.05
C SER A 34 -40.94 17.54 29.64
N ALA A 35 -41.64 18.36 28.84
CA ALA A 35 -42.77 19.13 29.30
C ALA A 35 -43.37 19.95 28.14
N GLY A 36 -44.66 19.88 27.95
CA GLY A 36 -45.41 20.85 27.17
C GLY A 36 -46.48 20.23 26.28
N ALA A 37 -47.71 20.38 26.69
CA ALA A 37 -48.92 19.96 26.06
C ALA A 37 -49.10 20.47 24.62
N PRO A 38 -49.84 19.80 23.73
CA PRO A 38 -49.97 20.16 22.31
C PRO A 38 -50.72 21.50 22.13
N ALA A 39 -50.08 22.45 21.49
CA ALA A 39 -50.73 23.68 21.06
C ALA A 39 -51.75 23.43 19.94
N SER A 40 -52.86 24.12 20.00
CA SER A 40 -54.01 24.00 19.08
C SER A 40 -53.64 24.41 17.64
N PRO A 41 -54.36 23.93 16.62
CA PRO A 41 -54.07 24.19 15.20
C PRO A 41 -54.07 25.66 14.77
N ALA A 42 -54.66 26.54 15.54
CA ALA A 42 -54.72 27.98 15.19
C ALA A 42 -53.40 28.77 15.38
N SER A 43 -52.47 28.28 16.18
CA SER A 43 -51.17 28.90 16.38
C SER A 43 -50.11 28.53 15.32
N ARG A 44 -50.35 27.52 14.52
CA ARG A 44 -49.43 27.09 13.43
C ARG A 44 -49.56 27.93 12.16
N ALA A 45 -50.70 28.62 11.95
CA ALA A 45 -50.93 29.45 10.77
C ALA A 45 -50.27 30.82 10.87
N ALA A 46 -50.04 31.34 12.10
CA ALA A 46 -49.45 32.64 12.32
C ALA A 46 -47.91 32.67 12.25
N MET A 47 -47.25 31.51 12.33
CA MET A 47 -45.79 31.44 12.24
C MET A 47 -45.21 31.17 10.82
N ARG A 48 -46.11 31.11 9.81
CA ARG A 48 -45.72 30.88 8.41
C ARG A 48 -45.62 32.12 7.54
N ALA A 49 -45.75 33.31 8.12
CA ALA A 49 -45.83 34.57 7.37
C ALA A 49 -44.71 35.55 7.73
N ALA A 50 -43.48 35.11 7.79
CA ALA A 50 -42.32 36.02 7.82
C ALA A 50 -41.04 35.27 7.42
N GLU A 51 -40.97 34.75 6.20
CA GLU A 51 -39.69 34.60 5.55
C GLU A 51 -39.36 35.94 4.88
N PRO A 52 -38.24 36.60 5.25
CA PRO A 52 -37.82 37.79 4.54
C PRO A 52 -37.35 37.37 3.15
N SER A 53 -38.21 37.55 2.14
CA SER A 53 -37.80 37.51 0.74
C SER A 53 -37.01 38.79 0.45
N PHE A 54 -35.68 38.72 0.58
CA PHE A 54 -34.80 39.76 0.08
C PHE A 54 -34.88 39.76 -1.45
N SER A 55 -35.36 40.86 -2.03
CA SER A 55 -35.36 41.03 -3.47
C SER A 55 -33.95 41.30 -3.97
N ARG A 56 -33.65 40.90 -5.20
CA ARG A 56 -32.35 41.15 -5.86
C ARG A 56 -31.99 42.63 -5.90
N ASP A 57 -32.97 43.50 -5.92
CA ASP A 57 -32.83 44.95 -5.98
C ASP A 57 -32.48 45.57 -4.62
N GLU A 58 -32.88 44.96 -3.50
CA GLU A 58 -32.45 45.37 -2.15
C GLU A 58 -31.00 45.02 -1.86
N PHE A 59 -30.51 43.89 -2.41
CA PHE A 59 -29.08 43.56 -2.36
C PHE A 59 -28.23 44.51 -3.21
N ALA A 60 -28.73 44.93 -4.38
CA ALA A 60 -28.04 45.88 -5.25
C ALA A 60 -27.97 47.31 -4.67
N ALA A 61 -28.97 47.72 -3.91
CA ALA A 61 -28.98 49.05 -3.26
C ALA A 61 -28.02 49.13 -2.04
N ALA A 62 -27.64 48.02 -1.44
CA ALA A 62 -26.63 47.96 -0.37
C ALA A 62 -25.18 48.02 -0.89
N THR A 63 -24.95 48.16 -2.19
CA THR A 63 -23.67 47.95 -2.88
C THR A 63 -22.71 49.17 -2.87
N ALA A 64 -22.90 50.18 -2.04
CA ALA A 64 -22.10 51.38 -2.09
C ALA A 64 -21.30 51.64 -0.79
N VAL A 65 -20.66 50.62 -0.25
CA VAL A 65 -19.68 50.85 0.83
C VAL A 65 -18.34 50.26 0.39
N GLN A 66 -17.42 51.14 -0.03
CA GLN A 66 -16.01 50.77 -0.21
C GLN A 66 -15.30 51.07 1.12
N ALA A 67 -14.70 50.07 1.70
CA ALA A 67 -13.76 50.22 2.79
C ALA A 67 -12.34 50.35 2.22
N GLN A 68 -11.55 51.28 2.76
CA GLN A 68 -10.12 51.32 2.45
C GLN A 68 -9.39 50.44 3.48
N GLY A 69 -8.54 49.55 2.99
CA GLY A 69 -7.71 48.68 3.82
C GLY A 69 -6.30 49.24 3.92
N GLU A 70 -5.77 49.33 5.11
CA GLU A 70 -4.37 49.68 5.37
C GLU A 70 -3.67 48.48 6.03
N ALA A 71 -2.55 48.04 5.46
CA ALA A 71 -1.72 46.99 6.03
C ALA A 71 -0.76 47.60 7.06
N LEU A 72 -0.96 47.29 8.33
CA LEU A 72 -0.12 47.67 9.46
C LEU A 72 0.72 46.50 9.93
N GLY A 73 1.72 46.09 9.13
CA GLY A 73 2.53 44.90 9.41
C GLY A 73 1.70 43.63 9.29
N GLU A 74 1.57 42.86 10.38
CA GLU A 74 0.74 41.63 10.43
C GLU A 74 -0.75 41.91 10.72
N LEU A 75 -1.12 43.16 10.91
CA LEU A 75 -2.50 43.59 11.23
C LEU A 75 -3.12 44.27 10.01
N PHE A 76 -4.38 43.96 9.76
CA PHE A 76 -5.19 44.66 8.75
C PHE A 76 -6.29 45.48 9.41
N ALA A 77 -6.45 46.69 8.96
CA ALA A 77 -7.53 47.57 9.38
C ALA A 77 -8.42 47.90 8.18
N TYR A 78 -9.71 47.74 8.35
CA TYR A 78 -10.71 48.17 7.37
C TYR A 78 -11.38 49.43 7.86
N ALA A 79 -11.18 50.54 7.16
CA ALA A 79 -11.88 51.78 7.44
C ALA A 79 -13.21 51.83 6.67
N VAL A 80 -14.31 51.81 7.41
CA VAL A 80 -15.66 51.87 6.82
C VAL A 80 -15.99 53.34 6.55
N GLU A 81 -16.24 53.70 5.30
CA GLU A 81 -16.51 55.07 4.89
C GLU A 81 -17.86 55.61 5.40
N THR A 82 -18.85 54.74 5.59
CA THR A 82 -20.17 55.13 6.07
C THR A 82 -20.23 55.03 7.60
N PRO A 83 -20.56 56.10 8.31
CA PRO A 83 -20.73 56.09 9.76
C PRO A 83 -21.78 55.09 10.20
N VAL A 84 -21.44 54.18 11.10
CA VAL A 84 -22.35 53.20 11.67
C VAL A 84 -22.69 53.56 13.10
N SER A 85 -23.97 53.79 13.38
CA SER A 85 -24.46 54.12 14.72
C SER A 85 -24.95 52.84 15.42
N VAL A 86 -24.36 52.50 16.58
CA VAL A 86 -24.71 51.31 17.36
C VAL A 86 -25.14 51.77 18.76
N GLY A 87 -26.36 51.40 19.15
CA GLY A 87 -26.85 51.66 20.50
C GLY A 87 -26.14 50.78 21.54
N ARG A 88 -26.12 51.28 22.80
CA ARG A 88 -25.52 50.53 23.91
C ARG A 88 -26.15 49.14 24.07
N GLY A 89 -25.33 48.09 24.00
CA GLY A 89 -25.80 46.70 24.09
C GLY A 89 -26.34 46.11 22.80
N GLN A 90 -26.22 46.84 21.67
CA GLN A 90 -26.58 46.35 20.32
C GLN A 90 -25.33 45.99 19.51
N THR A 91 -25.51 45.11 18.51
CA THR A 91 -24.48 44.75 17.55
C THR A 91 -24.91 45.22 16.15
N ALA A 92 -24.00 45.78 15.38
CA ALA A 92 -24.23 46.13 13.98
C ALA A 92 -23.28 45.34 13.08
N MET A 93 -23.77 44.92 11.92
CA MET A 93 -22.94 44.42 10.83
C MET A 93 -22.72 45.54 9.82
N ALA A 94 -21.47 45.86 9.56
CA ALA A 94 -21.09 46.80 8.51
C ALA A 94 -20.59 46.08 7.31
N LEU A 95 -21.06 46.41 6.11
CA LEU A 95 -20.54 45.86 4.87
C LEU A 95 -19.15 46.46 4.60
N ILE A 96 -18.14 45.61 4.55
CA ILE A 96 -16.75 46.04 4.34
C ILE A 96 -16.42 46.03 2.84
N LEU A 97 -16.86 45.00 2.12
CA LEU A 97 -16.53 44.78 0.71
C LEU A 97 -17.71 44.11 -0.01
N SER A 98 -18.01 44.62 -1.21
CA SER A 98 -18.86 43.96 -2.18
C SER A 98 -18.14 43.93 -3.52
N ALA A 99 -17.92 42.77 -4.09
CA ALA A 99 -17.19 42.64 -5.35
C ALA A 99 -17.80 41.54 -6.23
N HIS A 100 -17.74 41.77 -7.53
CA HIS A 100 -18.04 40.73 -8.52
C HIS A 100 -16.75 40.01 -8.88
N LEU A 101 -16.69 38.71 -8.62
CA LEU A 101 -15.53 37.87 -8.89
C LEU A 101 -15.88 36.77 -9.85
N SER A 102 -15.01 36.48 -10.79
CA SER A 102 -15.10 35.23 -11.60
C SER A 102 -14.71 34.06 -10.73
N TYR A 103 -15.49 33.04 -10.75
CA TYR A 103 -15.21 31.81 -9.99
C TYR A 103 -15.43 30.55 -10.81
N GLU A 104 -14.76 29.48 -10.41
CA GLU A 104 -14.93 28.15 -10.94
C GLU A 104 -15.49 27.23 -9.85
N LYS A 105 -16.49 26.42 -10.23
CA LYS A 105 -16.97 25.34 -9.36
C LYS A 105 -16.29 24.05 -9.79
N SER A 106 -15.64 23.40 -8.86
CA SER A 106 -15.04 22.08 -9.08
C SER A 106 -15.43 21.12 -7.97
N LEU A 107 -15.52 19.84 -8.29
CA LEU A 107 -15.58 18.79 -7.30
C LEU A 107 -14.16 18.32 -7.01
N LEU A 108 -13.78 18.30 -5.75
CA LEU A 108 -12.48 17.83 -5.31
C LEU A 108 -12.66 16.60 -4.43
N TYR A 109 -12.01 15.50 -4.81
CA TYR A 109 -11.99 14.29 -4.00
C TYR A 109 -10.61 14.13 -3.36
N ASN A 110 -10.60 14.02 -2.03
CA ASN A 110 -9.44 13.65 -1.24
C ASN A 110 -9.86 12.58 -0.23
N GLY A 111 -9.43 11.34 -0.45
CA GLY A 111 -9.81 10.19 0.37
C GLY A 111 -9.34 10.24 1.81
N GLU A 112 -8.29 11.04 2.12
CA GLU A 112 -7.79 11.26 3.47
C GLU A 112 -8.69 12.20 4.27
N GLN A 113 -9.35 13.15 3.59
CA GLN A 113 -10.28 14.08 4.22
C GLN A 113 -11.70 13.51 4.28
N LEU A 114 -12.17 12.92 3.18
CA LEU A 114 -13.51 12.33 3.08
C LEU A 114 -13.49 11.09 2.21
N ALA A 115 -13.66 9.93 2.82
CA ALA A 115 -13.40 8.62 2.22
C ALA A 115 -14.30 8.21 1.04
N LYS A 116 -15.47 8.85 0.85
CA LYS A 116 -16.47 8.35 -0.12
C LYS A 116 -16.97 9.37 -1.13
N HIS A 117 -16.99 10.62 -0.79
CA HIS A 117 -17.66 11.65 -1.57
C HIS A 117 -16.72 12.81 -1.87
N PRO A 118 -16.78 13.39 -3.07
CA PRO A 118 -16.06 14.61 -3.37
C PRO A 118 -16.76 15.80 -2.70
N VAL A 119 -15.99 16.86 -2.53
CA VAL A 119 -16.45 18.12 -1.95
C VAL A 119 -16.55 19.17 -3.05
N ALA A 120 -17.70 19.83 -3.13
CA ALA A 120 -17.87 20.99 -3.98
C ALA A 120 -17.04 22.15 -3.46
N THR A 121 -16.18 22.68 -4.32
CA THR A 121 -15.20 23.69 -4.01
C THR A 121 -15.37 24.88 -4.95
N LEU A 122 -15.40 26.09 -4.39
CA LEU A 122 -15.32 27.34 -5.16
C LEU A 122 -13.85 27.74 -5.27
N ARG A 123 -13.41 28.00 -6.49
CA ARG A 123 -12.06 28.49 -6.80
C ARG A 123 -12.18 29.87 -7.45
N PHE A 124 -11.51 30.85 -6.91
CA PHE A 124 -11.47 32.20 -7.47
C PHE A 124 -10.18 32.92 -7.04
N GLN A 125 -9.83 33.94 -7.78
CA GLN A 125 -8.76 34.85 -7.40
C GLN A 125 -9.33 36.07 -6.67
N ASN A 126 -8.69 36.48 -5.59
CA ASN A 126 -9.05 37.70 -4.92
C ASN A 126 -8.69 38.95 -5.80
N ALA A 127 -9.54 39.24 -6.76
CA ALA A 127 -9.39 40.43 -7.63
C ALA A 127 -9.94 41.72 -6.98
N SER A 128 -10.30 41.69 -5.69
CA SER A 128 -10.70 42.90 -4.96
C SER A 128 -9.50 43.77 -4.57
N SER A 129 -9.75 44.99 -4.15
CA SER A 129 -8.71 45.91 -3.66
C SER A 129 -8.25 45.63 -2.23
N LEU A 130 -8.87 44.69 -1.53
CA LEU A 130 -8.63 44.40 -0.11
C LEU A 130 -8.15 42.97 0.10
N ALA A 131 -7.30 42.74 1.09
CA ALA A 131 -7.05 41.41 1.57
C ALA A 131 -8.32 40.82 2.19
N LEU A 132 -8.58 39.54 1.98
CA LEU A 132 -9.71 38.84 2.59
C LEU A 132 -9.23 38.16 3.88
N GLU A 133 -9.83 38.59 5.00
CA GLU A 133 -9.56 37.97 6.29
C GLU A 133 -10.18 36.58 6.42
N ARG A 134 -9.55 35.75 7.25
CA ARG A 134 -10.09 34.44 7.58
C ARG A 134 -11.41 34.57 8.33
N GLY A 135 -12.45 33.91 7.83
CA GLY A 135 -13.76 33.93 8.48
C GLY A 135 -14.77 32.96 7.87
N PRO A 136 -15.89 32.75 8.56
CA PRO A 136 -16.98 31.95 8.02
C PRO A 136 -17.65 32.66 6.85
N ILE A 137 -17.99 31.89 5.81
CA ILE A 137 -18.77 32.35 4.67
C ILE A 137 -19.97 31.43 4.45
N THR A 138 -21.06 32.04 3.98
CA THR A 138 -22.25 31.34 3.51
C THR A 138 -22.27 31.35 1.99
N VAL A 139 -22.48 30.23 1.37
CA VAL A 139 -22.60 30.10 -0.09
C VAL A 139 -24.06 30.00 -0.47
N LEU A 140 -24.48 30.90 -1.36
CA LEU A 140 -25.81 30.88 -1.93
C LEU A 140 -25.72 30.70 -3.45
N GLU A 141 -26.53 29.83 -3.99
CA GLU A 141 -26.66 29.59 -5.45
C GLU A 141 -28.08 29.94 -5.89
N ALA A 142 -28.20 30.89 -6.81
CA ALA A 142 -29.51 31.42 -7.25
C ALA A 142 -30.43 31.84 -6.07
N GLY A 143 -29.85 32.37 -4.99
CA GLY A 143 -30.57 32.75 -3.79
C GLY A 143 -30.90 31.61 -2.81
N THR A 144 -30.52 30.38 -3.15
CA THR A 144 -30.72 29.21 -2.28
C THR A 144 -29.44 28.93 -1.52
N TYR A 145 -29.55 28.62 -0.22
CA TYR A 145 -28.44 28.20 0.61
C TYR A 145 -27.92 26.85 0.15
N VAL A 146 -26.63 26.76 -0.17
CA VAL A 146 -25.98 25.52 -0.62
C VAL A 146 -24.85 25.04 0.30
N GLY A 147 -24.39 25.88 1.24
CA GLY A 147 -23.37 25.45 2.19
C GLY A 147 -22.69 26.59 2.94
N GLU A 148 -21.83 26.20 3.85
CA GLU A 148 -20.97 27.07 4.63
C GLU A 148 -19.52 26.63 4.51
N ALA A 149 -18.61 27.60 4.63
CA ALA A 149 -17.19 27.30 4.57
C ALA A 149 -16.38 28.31 5.40
N MET A 150 -15.09 28.00 5.55
CA MET A 150 -14.15 28.92 6.17
C MET A 150 -13.25 29.49 5.06
N LEU A 151 -13.40 30.81 4.82
CA LEU A 151 -12.50 31.54 3.92
C LEU A 151 -11.12 31.61 4.57
N PRO A 152 -10.03 31.24 3.87
CA PRO A 152 -8.68 31.45 4.36
C PRO A 152 -8.30 32.96 4.24
N PHE A 153 -7.32 33.38 5.02
CA PHE A 153 -6.69 34.69 4.74
C PHE A 153 -6.12 34.68 3.32
N THR A 154 -6.49 35.67 2.52
CA THR A 154 -6.08 35.75 1.12
C THR A 154 -5.69 37.19 0.75
N PRO A 155 -4.43 37.45 0.42
CA PRO A 155 -3.99 38.75 -0.03
C PRO A 155 -4.62 39.13 -1.38
N VAL A 156 -4.52 40.39 -1.76
CA VAL A 156 -4.92 40.85 -3.09
C VAL A 156 -4.16 40.07 -4.16
N GLY A 157 -4.88 39.56 -5.15
CA GLY A 157 -4.32 38.71 -6.22
C GLY A 157 -4.07 37.27 -5.84
N GLY A 158 -4.32 36.89 -4.59
CA GLY A 158 -4.15 35.48 -4.13
C GLY A 158 -5.28 34.58 -4.60
N ASP A 159 -4.97 33.31 -4.80
CA ASP A 159 -5.93 32.27 -5.20
C ASP A 159 -6.65 31.69 -3.96
N VAL A 160 -7.96 31.54 -4.11
CA VAL A 160 -8.85 30.98 -3.09
C VAL A 160 -9.44 29.67 -3.56
N ALA A 161 -9.41 28.64 -2.71
CA ALA A 161 -10.14 27.42 -2.88
C ALA A 161 -10.92 27.12 -1.60
N VAL A 162 -12.25 27.15 -1.69
CA VAL A 162 -13.15 27.05 -0.54
C VAL A 162 -14.07 25.86 -0.72
N PRO A 163 -13.87 24.75 0.04
CA PRO A 163 -14.81 23.64 0.07
C PRO A 163 -16.06 24.05 0.88
N TYR A 164 -17.26 23.88 0.30
CA TYR A 164 -18.50 24.36 0.92
C TYR A 164 -19.61 23.32 1.07
N ALA A 165 -19.60 22.24 0.28
CA ALA A 165 -20.64 21.23 0.33
C ALA A 165 -20.09 19.86 -0.07
N VAL A 166 -20.72 18.79 0.43
CA VAL A 166 -20.40 17.39 0.03
C VAL A 166 -21.35 16.98 -1.10
N GLU A 167 -20.79 16.49 -2.22
CA GLU A 167 -21.57 15.97 -3.33
C GLU A 167 -21.92 14.49 -3.09
N LEU A 168 -23.12 14.23 -2.58
CA LEU A 168 -23.58 12.88 -2.22
C LEU A 168 -23.97 12.02 -3.43
N GLY A 169 -24.26 12.62 -4.56
CA GLY A 169 -24.59 11.94 -5.81
C GLY A 169 -23.40 11.31 -6.49
N VAL A 170 -22.18 11.70 -6.11
CA VAL A 170 -20.92 11.13 -6.62
C VAL A 170 -20.23 10.35 -5.51
N THR A 171 -19.83 9.11 -5.82
CA THR A 171 -19.09 8.26 -4.88
C THR A 171 -17.77 7.80 -5.48
N VAL A 172 -16.74 7.74 -4.67
CA VAL A 172 -15.42 7.23 -5.04
C VAL A 172 -15.07 6.07 -4.14
N ARG A 173 -14.67 4.95 -4.74
CA ARG A 173 -14.12 3.79 -4.03
C ARG A 173 -12.65 3.65 -4.39
N GLU A 174 -11.80 3.56 -3.38
CA GLU A 174 -10.39 3.36 -3.56
C GLU A 174 -9.99 1.90 -3.38
N SER A 175 -9.08 1.43 -4.23
CA SER A 175 -8.32 0.21 -4.02
C SER A 175 -6.85 0.48 -4.30
N GLN A 176 -5.97 -0.13 -3.53
CA GLN A 176 -4.54 0.09 -3.66
C GLN A 176 -3.77 -1.21 -3.49
N GLY A 177 -2.56 -1.22 -4.00
CA GLY A 177 -1.66 -2.34 -3.84
C GLY A 177 -0.24 -1.97 -4.23
N ARG A 178 0.66 -2.92 -4.02
CA ARG A 178 2.07 -2.79 -4.38
C ARG A 178 2.58 -4.07 -5.01
N LYS A 179 3.56 -3.95 -5.89
CA LYS A 179 4.30 -5.07 -6.46
C LYS A 179 5.75 -4.71 -6.61
N ARG A 180 6.62 -5.69 -6.58
CA ARG A 180 8.01 -5.55 -6.96
C ARG A 180 8.24 -6.24 -8.29
N MET A 181 9.03 -5.60 -9.14
CA MET A 181 9.40 -6.11 -10.45
C MET A 181 10.91 -6.00 -10.57
N LEU A 182 11.57 -7.11 -10.82
CA LEU A 182 13.00 -7.10 -11.10
C LEU A 182 13.26 -6.24 -12.35
N HIS A 183 14.14 -5.26 -12.20
CA HIS A 183 14.60 -4.40 -13.28
C HIS A 183 15.94 -4.90 -13.83
N GLU A 184 16.89 -5.09 -12.93
CA GLU A 184 18.23 -5.53 -13.27
C GLU A 184 18.77 -6.45 -12.16
N LEU A 185 19.54 -7.44 -12.55
CA LEU A 185 20.27 -8.32 -11.66
C LEU A 185 21.72 -8.39 -12.15
N ARG A 186 22.66 -7.95 -11.34
CA ARG A 186 24.07 -7.98 -11.64
C ARG A 186 24.88 -8.58 -10.51
N LEU A 187 26.06 -9.05 -10.87
CA LEU A 187 27.05 -9.59 -9.94
C LEU A 187 28.06 -8.51 -9.56
N ASP A 188 28.27 -8.33 -8.26
CA ASP A 188 29.23 -7.40 -7.68
C ASP A 188 30.04 -8.13 -6.59
N GLY A 189 31.25 -8.62 -6.93
CA GLY A 189 31.98 -9.53 -6.08
C GLY A 189 31.17 -10.80 -5.79
N ALA A 190 31.18 -11.23 -4.53
CA ALA A 190 30.38 -12.37 -4.05
C ALA A 190 28.88 -12.03 -3.83
N TYR A 191 28.42 -10.86 -4.27
CA TYR A 191 27.07 -10.42 -4.03
C TYR A 191 26.25 -10.32 -5.33
N LEU A 192 25.00 -10.70 -5.23
CA LEU A 192 23.96 -10.37 -6.19
C LEU A 192 23.35 -9.01 -5.82
N VAL A 193 23.41 -8.09 -6.76
CA VAL A 193 22.78 -6.77 -6.62
C VAL A 193 21.49 -6.78 -7.43
N PHE A 194 20.38 -6.73 -6.73
CA PHE A 194 19.06 -6.62 -7.32
C PHE A 194 18.67 -5.15 -7.42
N GLU A 195 18.31 -4.72 -8.61
CA GLU A 195 17.59 -3.48 -8.82
C GLU A 195 16.14 -3.83 -9.13
N GLU A 196 15.23 -3.42 -8.27
CA GLU A 196 13.82 -3.75 -8.37
C GLU A 196 12.98 -2.47 -8.43
N TRP A 197 12.02 -2.41 -9.35
CA TRP A 197 10.98 -1.42 -9.30
C TRP A 197 9.96 -1.81 -8.23
N GLU A 198 9.85 -1.01 -7.18
CA GLU A 198 8.72 -1.03 -6.29
C GLU A 198 7.63 -0.16 -6.90
N VAL A 199 6.56 -0.79 -7.38
CA VAL A 199 5.43 -0.13 -8.02
C VAL A 199 4.26 -0.14 -7.06
N HIS A 200 3.78 1.05 -6.72
CA HIS A 200 2.50 1.22 -6.02
C HIS A 200 1.43 1.56 -7.04
N TRP A 201 0.22 1.13 -6.78
CA TRP A 201 -0.91 1.52 -7.60
C TRP A 201 -2.11 1.83 -6.71
N ARG A 202 -2.91 2.82 -7.14
CA ARG A 202 -4.18 3.18 -6.53
C ARG A 202 -5.20 3.37 -7.66
N THR A 203 -6.35 2.73 -7.51
CA THR A 203 -7.47 2.85 -8.43
C THR A 203 -8.62 3.54 -7.72
N TYR A 204 -9.11 4.60 -8.32
CA TYR A 204 -10.27 5.37 -7.90
C TYR A 204 -11.43 5.00 -8.82
N GLN A 205 -12.41 4.26 -8.30
CA GLN A 205 -13.63 3.94 -9.03
C GLN A 205 -14.68 4.99 -8.72
N VAL A 206 -14.89 5.90 -9.66
CA VAL A 206 -15.86 7.01 -9.54
C VAL A 206 -17.20 6.58 -10.10
N SER A 207 -18.27 6.70 -9.32
CA SER A 207 -19.64 6.42 -9.73
C SER A 207 -20.47 7.70 -9.61
N ASN A 208 -21.13 8.08 -10.71
CA ASN A 208 -22.00 9.26 -10.79
C ASN A 208 -23.46 8.84 -10.81
N ARG A 209 -24.20 9.23 -9.79
CA ARG A 209 -25.65 9.01 -9.66
C ARG A 209 -26.46 10.29 -9.81
N THR A 210 -25.84 11.38 -10.23
CA THR A 210 -26.53 12.64 -10.52
C THR A 210 -27.19 12.59 -11.90
N ASP A 211 -28.06 13.56 -12.19
CA ASP A 211 -28.79 13.64 -13.44
C ASP A 211 -27.97 14.24 -14.61
N THR A 212 -26.71 14.60 -14.35
CA THR A 212 -25.81 15.23 -15.33
C THR A 212 -24.43 14.60 -15.34
N SER A 213 -23.67 14.84 -16.39
CA SER A 213 -22.24 14.52 -16.42
C SER A 213 -21.48 15.38 -15.42
N VAL A 214 -20.56 14.78 -14.67
CA VAL A 214 -19.81 15.44 -13.60
C VAL A 214 -18.31 15.35 -13.87
N GLY A 215 -17.62 16.50 -13.81
CA GLY A 215 -16.17 16.59 -13.77
C GLY A 215 -15.68 16.74 -12.34
N LEU A 216 -14.67 15.96 -11.94
CA LEU A 216 -14.06 16.08 -10.63
C LEU A 216 -12.53 15.98 -10.73
N LEU A 217 -11.86 16.61 -9.77
CA LEU A 217 -10.42 16.50 -9.54
C LEU A 217 -10.18 15.49 -8.41
N ILE A 218 -9.34 14.50 -8.67
CA ILE A 218 -8.93 13.51 -7.68
C ILE A 218 -7.54 13.86 -7.18
N GLU A 219 -7.40 14.11 -5.89
CA GLU A 219 -6.11 14.32 -5.24
C GLU A 219 -5.46 12.98 -4.91
N HIS A 220 -4.34 12.72 -5.56
CA HIS A 220 -3.49 11.58 -5.30
C HIS A 220 -2.27 12.04 -4.49
N PRO A 221 -1.93 11.40 -3.35
CA PRO A 221 -0.76 11.77 -2.54
C PRO A 221 0.52 11.68 -3.37
N ARG A 222 1.38 12.68 -3.25
CA ARG A 222 2.67 12.74 -3.90
C ARG A 222 3.78 12.43 -2.92
N SER A 223 4.65 11.50 -3.28
CA SER A 223 5.90 11.25 -2.57
C SER A 223 7.09 11.66 -3.44
N ALA A 224 8.08 12.32 -2.85
CA ALA A 224 9.29 12.75 -3.57
C ALA A 224 10.16 11.56 -4.03
N GLU A 225 10.05 10.41 -3.36
CA GLU A 225 10.81 9.20 -3.70
C GLU A 225 10.24 8.45 -4.90
N PHE A 226 8.98 8.70 -5.25
CA PHE A 226 8.27 8.00 -6.32
C PHE A 226 8.08 8.87 -7.55
N THR A 227 8.12 8.23 -8.71
CA THR A 227 7.83 8.85 -10.00
C THR A 227 6.61 8.19 -10.62
N LEU A 228 5.75 8.99 -11.26
CA LEU A 228 4.60 8.46 -12.00
C LEU A 228 5.05 7.46 -13.06
N PHE A 229 4.33 6.38 -13.16
CA PHE A 229 4.57 5.29 -14.09
C PHE A 229 3.25 4.74 -14.62
N ASP A 230 3.11 4.66 -15.94
CA ASP A 230 1.90 4.11 -16.58
C ASP A 230 0.60 4.69 -16.00
N SER A 231 0.56 6.01 -15.94
CA SER A 231 -0.52 6.80 -15.33
C SER A 231 -0.90 7.97 -16.25
N PRO A 232 -2.13 8.46 -16.17
CA PRO A 232 -2.51 9.70 -16.84
C PRO A 232 -1.63 10.88 -16.41
N THR A 233 -1.61 11.91 -17.24
CA THR A 233 -0.95 13.16 -16.85
C THR A 233 -1.81 13.92 -15.86
N PRO A 234 -1.28 14.34 -14.70
CA PRO A 234 -2.01 15.16 -13.77
C PRO A 234 -2.27 16.55 -14.35
N GLU A 235 -3.45 17.09 -14.12
CA GLU A 235 -3.83 18.44 -14.53
C GLU A 235 -3.12 19.50 -13.69
N GLU A 236 -3.02 19.25 -12.39
CA GLU A 236 -2.34 20.14 -11.44
C GLU A 236 -1.34 19.35 -10.57
N ARG A 237 -0.28 20.05 -10.16
CA ARG A 237 0.72 19.51 -9.24
C ARG A 237 0.90 20.49 -8.08
N THR A 238 0.61 20.01 -6.87
CA THR A 238 0.89 20.74 -5.64
C THR A 238 2.14 20.17 -4.96
N GLU A 239 2.53 20.73 -3.86
CA GLU A 239 3.64 20.22 -3.07
C GLU A 239 3.38 18.77 -2.57
N SER A 240 2.16 18.50 -2.09
CA SER A 240 1.77 17.26 -1.44
C SER A 240 0.89 16.33 -2.30
N HIS A 241 0.26 16.82 -3.38
CA HIS A 241 -0.67 16.05 -4.19
C HIS A 241 -0.51 16.28 -5.68
N LEU A 242 -0.94 15.28 -6.44
CA LEU A 242 -1.20 15.33 -7.87
C LEU A 242 -2.70 15.31 -8.08
N ARG A 243 -3.24 16.23 -8.91
CA ARG A 243 -4.67 16.32 -9.22
C ARG A 243 -4.94 15.78 -10.61
N PHE A 244 -5.82 14.82 -10.71
CA PHE A 244 -6.23 14.19 -11.95
C PHE A 244 -7.68 14.53 -12.23
N ALA A 245 -7.96 15.07 -13.43
CA ALA A 245 -9.32 15.31 -13.87
C ALA A 245 -9.97 14.01 -14.33
N VAL A 246 -11.19 13.78 -13.89
CA VAL A 246 -12.03 12.65 -14.30
C VAL A 246 -13.43 13.18 -14.63
N THR A 247 -13.92 12.84 -15.81
CA THR A 247 -15.30 13.14 -16.20
C THR A 247 -16.09 11.84 -16.21
N VAL A 248 -17.25 11.84 -15.56
CA VAL A 248 -18.11 10.67 -15.44
C VAL A 248 -19.51 11.02 -15.93
N SER A 249 -20.00 10.31 -16.94
CA SER A 249 -21.35 10.52 -17.47
C SER A 249 -22.42 10.15 -16.42
N GLN A 250 -23.63 10.66 -16.63
CA GLN A 250 -24.79 10.32 -15.79
C GLN A 250 -24.97 8.79 -15.69
N GLY A 251 -25.08 8.27 -14.48
CA GLY A 251 -25.35 6.85 -14.21
C GLY A 251 -24.18 5.90 -14.48
N GLU A 252 -23.00 6.42 -14.87
CA GLU A 252 -21.84 5.60 -15.22
C GLU A 252 -20.81 5.51 -14.08
N GLU A 253 -19.88 4.57 -14.25
CA GLU A 253 -18.70 4.42 -13.43
C GLU A 253 -17.44 4.55 -14.28
N THR A 254 -16.47 5.33 -13.82
CA THR A 254 -15.20 5.54 -14.51
C THR A 254 -14.04 5.22 -13.56
N PRO A 255 -13.12 4.32 -13.94
CA PRO A 255 -11.92 4.07 -13.16
C PRO A 255 -10.81 5.06 -13.52
N LEU A 256 -10.13 5.59 -12.51
CA LEU A 256 -8.83 6.24 -12.65
C LEU A 256 -7.78 5.39 -11.94
N LYS A 257 -6.80 4.88 -12.69
CA LYS A 257 -5.67 4.16 -12.11
C LYS A 257 -4.42 5.03 -12.15
N VAL A 258 -3.85 5.25 -10.98
CA VAL A 258 -2.58 5.97 -10.81
C VAL A 258 -1.54 4.98 -10.29
N GLN A 259 -0.39 4.96 -10.91
CA GLN A 259 0.76 4.14 -10.54
C GLN A 259 1.98 5.03 -10.37
N ASP A 260 2.75 4.77 -9.37
CA ASP A 260 4.05 5.36 -9.14
C ASP A 260 5.08 4.28 -8.84
N ARG A 261 6.34 4.59 -9.04
CA ARG A 261 7.43 3.64 -8.81
C ARG A 261 8.68 4.32 -8.29
N ARG A 262 9.46 3.54 -7.54
CA ARG A 262 10.83 3.88 -7.16
C ARG A 262 11.76 2.71 -7.40
N LEU A 263 13.03 2.99 -7.62
CA LEU A 263 14.06 1.96 -7.74
C LEU A 263 14.58 1.61 -6.33
N VAL A 264 14.50 0.34 -5.99
CA VAL A 264 15.02 -0.20 -4.73
C VAL A 264 16.20 -1.11 -5.06
N ARG A 265 17.30 -0.96 -4.34
CA ARG A 265 18.49 -1.81 -4.45
C ARG A 265 18.62 -2.67 -3.21
N ARG A 266 18.92 -3.96 -3.40
CA ARG A 266 19.29 -4.87 -2.33
C ARG A 266 20.50 -5.70 -2.76
N ARG A 267 21.32 -6.09 -1.79
CA ARG A 267 22.46 -6.99 -1.99
C ARG A 267 22.18 -8.28 -1.24
N GLU A 268 22.46 -9.38 -1.88
CA GLU A 268 22.42 -10.71 -1.28
C GLU A 268 23.74 -11.42 -1.54
N GLU A 269 24.34 -11.98 -0.52
CA GLU A 269 25.54 -12.79 -0.64
C GLU A 269 25.20 -14.11 -1.34
N ILE A 270 26.05 -14.54 -2.25
CA ILE A 270 25.91 -15.81 -2.95
C ILE A 270 26.37 -16.91 -1.99
N THR A 271 25.44 -17.77 -1.61
CA THR A 271 25.67 -18.95 -0.76
C THR A 271 25.10 -20.19 -1.45
N ASP A 272 25.34 -21.36 -0.89
CA ASP A 272 24.76 -22.62 -1.37
C ASP A 272 23.23 -22.58 -1.42
N GLN A 273 22.59 -21.81 -0.53
CA GLN A 273 21.15 -21.60 -0.53
C GLN A 273 20.65 -20.77 -1.71
N SER A 274 21.52 -20.01 -2.36
CA SER A 274 21.19 -19.16 -3.52
C SER A 274 21.02 -19.98 -4.82
N TYR A 275 21.45 -21.23 -4.85
CA TYR A 275 21.48 -22.08 -6.06
C TYR A 275 20.14 -22.15 -6.81
N GLN A 276 19.07 -22.53 -6.11
CA GLN A 276 17.75 -22.70 -6.72
C GLN A 276 17.21 -21.37 -7.30
N GLN A 277 17.52 -20.28 -6.67
CA GLN A 277 17.12 -18.95 -7.09
C GLN A 277 17.92 -18.46 -8.30
N LEU A 278 19.22 -18.64 -8.29
CA LEU A 278 20.12 -18.33 -9.40
C LEU A 278 19.79 -19.14 -10.66
N ARG A 279 19.50 -20.44 -10.49
CA ARG A 279 19.09 -21.31 -11.57
C ARG A 279 17.79 -20.83 -12.24
N ARG A 280 16.80 -20.42 -11.45
CA ARG A 280 15.56 -19.83 -11.97
C ARG A 280 15.81 -18.53 -12.71
N TYR A 281 16.68 -17.66 -12.22
CA TYR A 281 17.01 -16.41 -12.88
C TYR A 281 17.78 -16.62 -14.18
N ALA A 282 18.70 -17.59 -14.22
CA ALA A 282 19.40 -17.97 -15.42
C ALA A 282 18.44 -18.53 -16.49
N GLN A 283 17.53 -19.41 -16.12
CA GLN A 283 16.53 -19.98 -17.03
C GLN A 283 15.49 -18.95 -17.49
N GLY A 284 15.16 -17.99 -16.64
CA GLY A 284 14.20 -16.92 -16.93
C GLY A 284 14.77 -15.79 -17.80
N GLY A 285 16.05 -15.83 -18.20
CA GLY A 285 16.69 -14.76 -18.97
C GLY A 285 16.84 -13.45 -18.23
N LEU A 286 16.86 -13.48 -16.89
CA LEU A 286 16.93 -12.30 -16.03
C LEU A 286 18.38 -11.88 -15.72
N LEU A 287 19.36 -12.74 -16.06
CA LEU A 287 20.77 -12.45 -15.94
C LEU A 287 21.36 -12.05 -17.29
N ASP A 288 22.22 -11.04 -17.29
CA ASP A 288 22.99 -10.70 -18.47
C ASP A 288 23.99 -11.80 -18.83
N GLN A 289 24.48 -11.80 -20.08
CA GLN A 289 25.38 -12.83 -20.58
C GLN A 289 26.72 -12.85 -19.83
N ALA A 290 27.22 -11.69 -19.39
CA ALA A 290 28.47 -11.60 -18.66
C ALA A 290 28.33 -12.24 -17.26
N THR A 291 27.26 -11.95 -16.55
CA THR A 291 26.93 -12.57 -15.26
C THR A 291 26.68 -14.06 -15.39
N LEU A 292 25.97 -14.50 -16.44
CA LEU A 292 25.77 -15.93 -16.73
C LEU A 292 27.09 -16.65 -16.93
N ASN A 293 28.02 -16.09 -17.69
CA ASN A 293 29.33 -16.69 -17.94
C ASN A 293 30.18 -16.80 -16.66
N ARG A 294 30.09 -15.81 -15.76
CA ARG A 294 30.78 -15.82 -14.47
C ARG A 294 30.20 -16.88 -13.53
N LEU A 295 28.90 -17.06 -13.54
CA LEU A 295 28.19 -18.01 -12.68
C LEU A 295 28.09 -19.40 -13.25
N ALA A 296 28.25 -19.61 -14.57
CA ALA A 296 28.03 -20.90 -15.23
C ALA A 296 28.78 -22.04 -14.58
N LYS A 297 30.07 -21.84 -14.27
CA LYS A 297 30.89 -22.86 -13.62
C LYS A 297 30.44 -23.16 -12.19
N LEU A 298 30.03 -22.16 -11.45
CA LEU A 298 29.49 -22.34 -10.09
C LEU A 298 28.15 -23.12 -10.12
N LEU A 299 27.27 -22.78 -11.05
CA LEU A 299 26.01 -23.51 -11.24
C LEU A 299 26.25 -24.98 -11.58
N THR A 300 27.22 -25.28 -12.46
CA THR A 300 27.59 -26.65 -12.81
C THR A 300 28.11 -27.44 -11.59
N LEU A 301 28.92 -26.79 -10.73
CA LEU A 301 29.40 -27.43 -9.51
C LEU A 301 28.25 -27.74 -8.55
N TRP A 302 27.31 -26.83 -8.39
CA TRP A 302 26.12 -27.06 -7.57
C TRP A 302 25.20 -28.14 -8.16
N ASP A 303 25.01 -28.18 -9.50
CA ASP A 303 24.29 -29.28 -10.15
C ASP A 303 24.94 -30.62 -9.82
N THR A 304 26.29 -30.70 -9.91
CA THR A 304 27.05 -31.90 -9.58
C THR A 304 26.91 -32.30 -8.10
N LEU A 305 26.94 -31.31 -7.20
CA LEU A 305 26.75 -31.52 -5.77
C LEU A 305 25.38 -32.15 -5.48
N HIS A 306 24.31 -31.59 -6.04
CA HIS A 306 22.95 -32.11 -5.86
C HIS A 306 22.78 -33.51 -6.43
N ASP A 307 23.41 -33.80 -7.59
CA ASP A 307 23.39 -35.14 -8.17
C ASP A 307 24.09 -36.17 -7.25
N TYR A 308 25.19 -35.77 -6.60
CA TYR A 308 25.88 -36.65 -5.66
C TYR A 308 25.08 -36.83 -4.36
N GLU A 309 24.48 -35.80 -3.85
CA GLU A 309 23.63 -35.84 -2.64
C GLU A 309 22.39 -36.74 -2.89
N ALA A 310 21.74 -36.64 -4.05
CA ALA A 310 20.64 -37.53 -4.42
C ALA A 310 21.05 -39.00 -4.54
N LYS A 311 22.25 -39.24 -5.11
CA LYS A 311 22.80 -40.60 -5.16
C LYS A 311 23.12 -41.14 -3.77
N LEU A 312 23.64 -40.31 -2.88
CA LEU A 312 23.92 -40.71 -1.50
C LEU A 312 22.64 -41.11 -0.77
N GLU A 313 21.57 -40.38 -0.93
CA GLU A 313 20.26 -40.71 -0.36
C GLU A 313 19.71 -42.04 -0.89
N ASP A 314 19.87 -42.30 -2.19
CA ASP A 314 19.47 -43.60 -2.79
C ASP A 314 20.30 -44.77 -2.26
N LEU A 315 21.63 -44.59 -2.11
CA LEU A 315 22.51 -45.61 -1.49
C LEU A 315 22.12 -45.89 -0.04
N GLU A 316 21.82 -44.89 0.74
CA GLU A 316 21.35 -45.05 2.12
C GLU A 316 20.03 -45.83 2.17
N ALA A 317 19.11 -45.53 1.28
CA ALA A 317 17.84 -46.25 1.17
C ALA A 317 18.04 -47.74 0.75
N GLN A 318 18.97 -48.02 -0.16
CA GLN A 318 19.34 -49.37 -0.56
C GLN A 318 19.97 -50.16 0.61
N ARG A 319 20.91 -49.54 1.33
CA ARG A 319 21.55 -50.10 2.51
C ARG A 319 20.54 -50.49 3.60
N GLU A 320 19.59 -49.62 3.87
CA GLU A 320 18.51 -49.86 4.83
C GLU A 320 17.64 -51.07 4.43
N LYS A 321 17.35 -51.24 3.15
CA LYS A 321 16.64 -52.44 2.63
C LYS A 321 17.44 -53.72 2.86
N HIS A 322 18.75 -53.69 2.64
CA HIS A 322 19.62 -54.83 2.89
C HIS A 322 19.68 -55.19 4.38
N TYR A 323 19.80 -54.21 5.28
CA TYR A 323 19.79 -54.45 6.73
C TYR A 323 18.48 -55.06 7.22
N ARG A 324 17.34 -54.56 6.78
CA ARG A 324 16.03 -55.15 7.12
C ARG A 324 15.88 -56.57 6.63
N ALA A 325 16.36 -56.87 5.42
CA ALA A 325 16.35 -58.22 4.89
C ALA A 325 17.28 -59.15 5.68
N GLN A 326 18.47 -58.67 6.10
CA GLN A 326 19.36 -59.47 6.96
C GLN A 326 18.70 -59.79 8.31
N GLU A 327 18.05 -58.81 8.94
CA GLU A 327 17.35 -59.01 10.22
C GLU A 327 16.26 -60.07 10.10
N GLN A 328 15.47 -60.04 9.02
CA GLN A 328 14.44 -61.02 8.76
C GLN A 328 15.03 -62.44 8.51
N ILE A 329 16.14 -62.52 7.77
CA ILE A 329 16.82 -63.79 7.53
C ILE A 329 17.39 -64.35 8.83
N ARG A 330 17.99 -63.53 9.69
CA ARG A 330 18.47 -63.95 11.01
C ARG A 330 17.34 -64.46 11.89
N ALA A 331 16.20 -63.81 11.94
CA ALA A 331 15.03 -64.25 12.70
C ALA A 331 14.51 -65.61 12.15
N ASN A 332 14.50 -65.78 10.83
CA ASN A 332 14.11 -67.07 10.22
C ASN A 332 15.11 -68.19 10.54
N LEU A 333 16.41 -67.87 10.57
CA LEU A 333 17.47 -68.85 10.93
C LEU A 333 17.39 -69.36 12.36
N GLU A 334 16.97 -68.53 13.30
CA GLU A 334 16.76 -68.87 14.70
C GLU A 334 15.63 -69.89 14.90
N ALA A 335 14.62 -69.85 14.02
CA ALA A 335 13.46 -70.74 14.07
C ALA A 335 13.67 -72.09 13.44
N LEU A 336 14.79 -72.37 12.73
CA LEU A 336 15.05 -73.57 11.96
C LEU A 336 16.04 -74.53 12.62
N SER A 337 15.75 -75.82 12.63
CA SER A 337 16.67 -76.85 13.09
C SER A 337 17.81 -77.08 12.12
N GLN A 338 18.91 -77.74 12.59
CA GLN A 338 20.13 -77.98 11.80
C GLN A 338 20.07 -79.23 10.90
N SER A 339 18.99 -80.04 10.91
CA SER A 339 18.90 -81.32 10.24
C SER A 339 17.63 -81.47 9.39
N GLY A 340 17.67 -82.38 8.43
CA GLY A 340 16.54 -82.69 7.55
C GLY A 340 16.23 -81.61 6.51
N LYS A 341 14.96 -81.43 6.19
CA LYS A 341 14.50 -80.38 5.23
C LYS A 341 14.74 -78.92 5.71
N GLU A 342 14.74 -78.75 7.00
CA GLU A 342 15.00 -77.42 7.62
C GLU A 342 16.50 -77.11 7.50
N GLY A 343 17.40 -78.03 7.61
CA GLY A 343 18.84 -77.85 7.38
C GLY A 343 19.16 -77.36 5.96
N ALA A 344 18.46 -77.82 4.94
CA ALA A 344 18.63 -77.38 3.57
C ALA A 344 18.13 -75.92 3.39
N LEU A 345 17.03 -75.57 4.04
CA LEU A 345 16.51 -74.19 4.04
C LEU A 345 17.44 -73.26 4.79
N ARG A 346 18.00 -73.67 5.91
CA ARG A 346 19.01 -72.98 6.69
C ARG A 346 20.25 -72.63 5.86
N ASN A 347 20.81 -73.59 5.11
CA ASN A 347 21.96 -73.32 4.23
C ASN A 347 21.61 -72.18 3.20
N ARG A 348 20.45 -72.28 2.60
CA ARG A 348 19.99 -71.23 1.65
C ARG A 348 19.90 -69.84 2.27
N TYR A 349 19.44 -69.76 3.52
CA TYR A 349 19.41 -68.44 4.24
C TYR A 349 20.83 -67.94 4.61
N VAL A 350 21.77 -68.88 4.90
CA VAL A 350 23.18 -68.56 5.11
C VAL A 350 23.80 -67.96 3.83
N ASP A 351 23.54 -68.65 2.66
CA ASP A 351 24.02 -68.14 1.37
C ASP A 351 23.43 -66.75 1.08
N GLN A 352 22.14 -66.52 1.33
CA GLN A 352 21.52 -65.22 1.18
C GLN A 352 22.08 -64.12 2.13
N LEU A 353 22.48 -64.51 3.34
CA LEU A 353 23.16 -63.58 4.26
C LEU A 353 24.53 -63.19 3.72
N ALA A 354 25.32 -64.18 3.17
CA ALA A 354 26.61 -63.85 2.57
C ALA A 354 26.48 -62.90 1.37
N GLU A 355 25.54 -63.17 0.47
CA GLU A 355 25.24 -62.27 -0.67
C GLU A 355 24.86 -60.86 -0.21
N ARG A 356 24.07 -60.75 0.86
CA ARG A 356 23.69 -59.46 1.42
C ARG A 356 24.85 -58.72 2.07
N GLU A 357 25.75 -59.42 2.71
CA GLU A 357 26.97 -58.86 3.32
C GLU A 357 27.91 -58.32 2.26
N GLU A 358 28.14 -59.08 1.16
CA GLU A 358 28.91 -58.56 0.02
C GLU A 358 28.29 -57.33 -0.61
N ALA A 359 26.96 -57.32 -0.78
CA ALA A 359 26.25 -56.15 -1.28
C ALA A 359 26.39 -54.92 -0.35
N LEU A 360 26.31 -55.12 0.97
CA LEU A 360 26.50 -54.05 1.96
C LEU A 360 27.93 -53.50 1.95
N GLN A 361 28.94 -54.37 1.75
CA GLN A 361 30.33 -53.91 1.62
C GLN A 361 30.54 -53.05 0.37
N ALA A 362 29.99 -53.50 -0.77
CA ALA A 362 30.05 -52.74 -2.02
C ALA A 362 29.34 -51.35 -1.88
N LEU A 363 28.14 -51.32 -1.27
CA LEU A 363 27.45 -50.07 -1.01
C LEU A 363 28.23 -49.13 -0.06
N ALA A 364 28.91 -49.69 0.95
CA ALA A 364 29.76 -48.92 1.88
C ALA A 364 30.97 -48.28 1.18
N GLU A 365 31.61 -49.01 0.24
CA GLU A 365 32.71 -48.49 -0.56
C GLU A 365 32.25 -47.36 -1.48
N GLU A 366 31.09 -47.54 -2.14
CA GLU A 366 30.50 -46.53 -3.02
C GLU A 366 30.10 -45.29 -2.23
N GLU A 367 29.50 -45.46 -1.04
CA GLU A 367 29.15 -44.35 -0.13
C GLU A 367 30.39 -43.53 0.27
N MET A 368 31.49 -44.23 0.61
CA MET A 368 32.76 -43.57 0.99
C MET A 368 33.32 -42.74 -0.18
N GLN A 369 33.32 -43.29 -1.40
CA GLN A 369 33.78 -42.59 -2.60
C GLN A 369 32.90 -41.37 -2.91
N LEU A 370 31.58 -41.56 -2.78
CA LEU A 370 30.61 -40.47 -3.04
C LEU A 370 30.75 -39.31 -2.04
N LYS A 371 30.94 -39.62 -0.74
CA LYS A 371 31.22 -38.63 0.29
C LYS A 371 32.51 -37.85 0.02
N ALA A 372 33.57 -38.55 -0.42
CA ALA A 372 34.82 -37.90 -0.80
C ALA A 372 34.66 -36.96 -2.00
N ASN A 373 33.82 -37.33 -2.98
CA ASN A 373 33.51 -36.52 -4.14
C ASN A 373 32.68 -35.26 -3.73
N ILE A 374 31.71 -35.43 -2.83
CA ILE A 374 30.91 -34.34 -2.28
C ILE A 374 31.81 -33.30 -1.61
N GLU A 375 32.74 -33.77 -0.75
CA GLU A 375 33.68 -32.86 -0.08
C GLU A 375 34.60 -32.11 -1.06
N ARG A 376 35.06 -32.79 -2.13
CA ARG A 376 35.85 -32.15 -3.18
C ARG A 376 35.04 -31.07 -3.91
N VAL A 377 33.81 -31.37 -4.30
CA VAL A 377 32.95 -30.37 -4.99
C VAL A 377 32.64 -29.19 -4.08
N LYS A 378 32.40 -29.42 -2.78
CA LYS A 378 32.21 -28.33 -1.82
C LYS A 378 33.45 -27.39 -1.72
N GLN A 379 34.65 -27.98 -1.72
CA GLN A 379 35.90 -27.21 -1.76
C GLN A 379 36.04 -26.42 -3.06
N ASP A 380 35.70 -27.02 -4.20
CA ASP A 380 35.71 -26.35 -5.50
C ASP A 380 34.70 -25.20 -5.57
N ILE A 381 33.51 -25.37 -4.97
CA ILE A 381 32.50 -24.30 -4.83
C ILE A 381 33.07 -23.15 -4.00
N ALA A 382 33.64 -23.43 -2.82
CA ALA A 382 34.23 -22.41 -1.95
C ALA A 382 35.34 -21.63 -2.67
N ALA A 383 36.27 -22.33 -3.32
CA ALA A 383 37.35 -21.70 -4.10
C ALA A 383 36.79 -20.86 -5.25
N ARG A 384 35.69 -21.28 -5.88
CA ARG A 384 35.07 -20.51 -6.96
C ARG A 384 34.36 -19.26 -6.46
N LEU A 385 33.71 -19.32 -5.28
CA LEU A 385 33.11 -18.16 -4.63
C LEU A 385 34.19 -17.11 -4.28
N ASP A 386 35.35 -17.53 -3.77
CA ASP A 386 36.49 -16.64 -3.49
C ASP A 386 36.98 -15.92 -4.75
N VAL A 387 37.08 -16.64 -5.88
CA VAL A 387 37.45 -16.02 -7.18
C VAL A 387 36.40 -15.05 -7.70
N ILE A 388 35.11 -15.29 -7.40
CA ILE A 388 34.03 -14.39 -7.78
C ILE A 388 34.02 -13.14 -6.88
N ALA A 389 34.43 -13.28 -5.62
CA ALA A 389 34.52 -12.21 -4.63
C ALA A 389 35.70 -11.27 -4.88
N ALA A 390 36.81 -11.77 -5.45
CA ALA A 390 37.99 -10.99 -5.82
C ALA A 390 37.81 -10.17 -7.10
#